data_894f0da8913b8e4768476869e3d457d5
#
_entry.id   894f0da8913b8e4768476869e3d457d5
#
_cell.length_a   1.000
_cell.length_b   1.000
_cell.length_c   1.000
_cell.angle_alpha   90.00
_cell.angle_beta   90.00
_cell.angle_gamma   90.00
#
_symmetry.space_group_name_H-M   'P 1'
#
loop_
_entity.id
_entity.type
_entity.pdbx_description
1 polymer ?
#
loop_
_entity_poly.entity_id
_entity_poly.type
_entity_poly.pdbx_seq_one_letter_code
_entity_poly.pdbx_strand_id
1 'polypeptide(L)'
;MTSIISQLNKVFDSRIRLGIMSILSVNEVSDFNTMKDLLDITDGNLASHLKALETINYIQSKKQFIGRKPNTQYFITESGKDCFRKHLNALEKLIN
;
A
#
# COMPACT_ATOMS: atom_id res chain seq x y z
N MET A 1 12.07 -4.14 -27.55
CA MET A 1 11.05 -3.14 -27.23
C MET A 1 10.32 -3.54 -25.95
N THR A 2 10.21 -2.65 -25.00
CA THR A 2 9.54 -2.91 -23.73
C THR A 2 8.04 -2.74 -23.89
N SER A 3 7.25 -3.77 -23.56
CA SER A 3 5.80 -3.69 -23.60
C SER A 3 5.30 -2.79 -22.46
N ILE A 4 4.15 -2.13 -22.66
CA ILE A 4 3.53 -1.31 -21.60
C ILE A 4 3.21 -2.19 -20.39
N ILE A 5 2.77 -3.44 -20.62
CA ILE A 5 2.46 -4.39 -19.55
C ILE A 5 3.68 -4.65 -18.65
N SER A 6 4.88 -4.71 -19.23
CA SER A 6 6.11 -4.95 -18.46
C SER A 6 6.46 -3.80 -17.51
N GLN A 7 5.87 -2.61 -17.71
CA GLN A 7 6.05 -1.47 -16.82
C GLN A 7 5.15 -1.54 -15.58
N LEU A 8 4.13 -2.41 -15.60
CA LEU A 8 3.27 -2.63 -14.46
C LEU A 8 4.04 -3.40 -13.38
N ASN A 9 3.82 -3.03 -12.15
CA ASN A 9 4.50 -3.65 -11.01
C ASN A 9 3.67 -4.82 -10.49
N LYS A 10 4.22 -6.03 -10.54
CA LYS A 10 3.53 -7.24 -10.10
C LYS A 10 3.13 -7.21 -8.62
N VAL A 11 3.83 -6.47 -7.80
CA VAL A 11 3.48 -6.30 -6.39
C VAL A 11 2.05 -5.78 -6.26
N PHE A 12 1.60 -4.97 -7.21
CA PHE A 12 0.27 -4.35 -7.20
C PHE A 12 -0.77 -5.15 -7.99
N ASP A 13 -0.49 -6.41 -8.33
CA ASP A 13 -1.49 -7.33 -8.92
C ASP A 13 -2.47 -7.83 -7.86
N SER A 14 -2.68 -7.07 -6.81
CA SER A 14 -3.60 -7.34 -5.72
C SER A 14 -4.41 -6.09 -5.45
N ARG A 15 -5.72 -6.22 -5.52
CA ARG A 15 -6.60 -5.08 -5.20
C ARG A 15 -6.40 -4.59 -3.75
N ILE A 16 -6.03 -5.49 -2.83
CA ILE A 16 -5.78 -5.12 -1.45
C ILE A 16 -4.52 -4.24 -1.36
N ARG A 17 -3.43 -4.66 -2.03
CA ARG A 17 -2.20 -3.87 -2.04
C ARG A 17 -2.38 -2.53 -2.75
N LEU A 18 -3.13 -2.52 -3.85
CA LEU A 18 -3.50 -1.26 -4.51
C LEU A 18 -4.28 -0.36 -3.56
N GLY A 19 -5.23 -0.92 -2.81
CA GLY A 19 -6.00 -0.18 -1.83
C GLY A 19 -5.14 0.41 -0.73
N ILE A 20 -4.22 -0.38 -0.17
CA ILE A 20 -3.29 0.08 0.86
C ILE A 20 -2.45 1.25 0.33
N MET A 21 -1.82 1.08 -0.83
CA MET A 21 -0.96 2.11 -1.39
C MET A 21 -1.74 3.37 -1.73
N SER A 22 -2.97 3.23 -2.21
CA SER A 22 -3.85 4.37 -2.51
C SER A 22 -4.19 5.16 -1.25
N ILE A 23 -4.55 4.46 -0.17
CA ILE A 23 -4.87 5.09 1.11
C ILE A 23 -3.65 5.88 1.62
N LEU A 24 -2.48 5.25 1.62
CA LEU A 24 -1.26 5.86 2.14
C LEU A 24 -0.71 6.96 1.24
N SER A 25 -0.99 6.90 -0.06
CA SER A 25 -0.60 7.96 -0.99
C SER A 25 -1.40 9.25 -0.77
N VAL A 26 -2.67 9.11 -0.40
CA VAL A 26 -3.56 10.27 -0.18
C VAL A 26 -3.41 10.82 1.24
N ASN A 27 -3.34 9.94 2.23
CA ASN A 27 -3.39 10.34 3.65
C ASN A 27 -2.02 10.40 4.33
N GLU A 28 -0.97 9.95 3.66
CA GLU A 28 0.40 9.85 4.14
C GLU A 28 0.57 8.85 5.28
N VAL A 29 -0.36 8.77 6.21
CA VAL A 29 -0.36 7.83 7.33
C VAL A 29 -1.77 7.30 7.55
N SER A 30 -1.88 6.03 7.93
CA SER A 30 -3.14 5.42 8.33
C SER A 30 -2.87 4.29 9.30
N ASP A 31 -3.77 4.06 10.24
CA ASP A 31 -3.63 2.95 11.16
C ASP A 31 -4.30 1.69 10.60
N PHE A 32 -3.99 0.56 11.26
CA PHE A 32 -4.49 -0.76 10.86
C PHE A 32 -6.01 -0.81 10.79
N ASN A 33 -6.68 -0.32 11.83
CA ASN A 33 -8.14 -0.41 11.91
C ASN A 33 -8.84 0.44 10.85
N THR A 34 -8.31 1.64 10.58
CA THR A 34 -8.85 2.50 9.53
C THR A 34 -8.77 1.85 8.17
N MET A 35 -7.61 1.26 7.85
CA MET A 35 -7.43 0.55 6.57
C MET A 35 -8.32 -0.67 6.48
N LYS A 36 -8.46 -1.42 7.58
CA LYS A 36 -9.34 -2.59 7.61
C LYS A 36 -10.78 -2.21 7.29
N ASP A 37 -11.26 -1.14 7.88
CA ASP A 37 -12.63 -0.66 7.66
C ASP A 37 -12.83 -0.17 6.23
N LEU A 38 -11.89 0.64 5.73
CA LEU A 38 -11.96 1.19 4.38
C LEU A 38 -11.90 0.10 3.30
N LEU A 39 -11.10 -0.92 3.51
CA LEU A 39 -10.93 -2.01 2.53
C LEU A 39 -11.91 -3.16 2.73
N ASP A 40 -12.62 -3.18 3.86
CA ASP A 40 -13.61 -4.20 4.19
C ASP A 40 -13.03 -5.62 4.06
N ILE A 41 -11.94 -5.88 4.76
CA ILE A 41 -11.22 -7.15 4.71
C ILE A 41 -10.94 -7.66 6.11
N THR A 42 -10.52 -8.93 6.21
CA THR A 42 -10.17 -9.54 7.50
C THR A 42 -8.83 -9.04 8.01
N ASP A 43 -8.63 -9.14 9.32
CA ASP A 43 -7.35 -8.80 9.96
C ASP A 43 -6.19 -9.57 9.33
N GLY A 44 -6.38 -10.87 9.11
CA GLY A 44 -5.33 -11.73 8.55
C GLY A 44 -4.93 -11.34 7.13
N ASN A 45 -5.91 -11.02 6.28
CA ASN A 45 -5.63 -10.57 4.92
C ASN A 45 -4.87 -9.24 4.92
N LEU A 46 -5.34 -8.29 5.73
CA LEU A 46 -4.65 -6.99 5.80
C LEU A 46 -3.24 -7.15 6.35
N ALA A 47 -3.06 -7.88 7.46
CA ALA A 47 -1.76 -8.08 8.07
C ALA A 47 -0.77 -8.73 7.11
N SER A 48 -1.20 -9.72 6.34
CA SER A 48 -0.36 -10.43 5.38
C SER A 48 0.14 -9.50 4.28
N HIS A 49 -0.74 -8.68 3.72
CA HIS A 49 -0.35 -7.75 2.65
C HIS A 49 0.49 -6.59 3.16
N LEU A 50 0.20 -6.08 4.37
CA LEU A 50 1.02 -5.05 4.99
C LEU A 50 2.43 -5.54 5.23
N LYS A 51 2.58 -6.77 5.75
CA LYS A 51 3.90 -7.37 5.98
C LYS A 51 4.67 -7.52 4.67
N ALA A 52 4.01 -7.97 3.62
CA ALA A 52 4.66 -8.11 2.31
C ALA A 52 5.18 -6.76 1.79
N LEU A 53 4.39 -5.71 1.92
CA LEU A 53 4.79 -4.36 1.49
C LEU A 53 5.91 -3.78 2.35
N GLU A 54 5.91 -4.08 3.67
CA GLU A 54 7.02 -3.68 4.55
C GLU A 54 8.32 -4.39 4.18
N THR A 55 8.24 -5.68 3.86
CA THR A 55 9.41 -6.50 3.54
C THR A 55 10.17 -5.95 2.34
N ILE A 56 9.47 -5.41 1.35
CA ILE A 56 10.09 -4.79 0.18
C ILE A 56 10.30 -3.29 0.34
N ASN A 57 10.07 -2.77 1.54
CA ASN A 57 10.30 -1.38 1.92
C ASN A 57 9.44 -0.36 1.14
N TYR A 58 8.25 -0.74 0.75
CA TYR A 58 7.31 0.20 0.15
C TYR A 58 6.53 0.98 1.20
N ILE A 59 6.36 0.40 2.37
CA ILE A 59 5.73 1.02 3.53
C ILE A 59 6.55 0.72 4.78
N GLN A 60 6.32 1.52 5.82
CA GLN A 60 6.89 1.29 7.16
C GLN A 60 5.78 1.39 8.18
N SER A 61 6.02 0.82 9.35
CA SER A 61 5.05 0.88 10.44
C SER A 61 5.69 1.49 11.68
N LYS A 62 4.84 2.05 12.52
CA LYS A 62 5.22 2.59 13.82
C LYS A 62 4.19 2.18 14.84
N LYS A 63 4.62 1.47 15.88
CA LYS A 63 3.75 1.12 17.00
C LYS A 63 3.66 2.28 17.97
N GLN A 64 2.46 2.53 18.46
CA GLN A 64 2.20 3.57 19.45
C GLN A 64 1.06 3.12 20.35
N PHE A 65 0.80 3.89 21.37
CA PHE A 65 -0.36 3.69 22.23
C PHE A 65 -1.29 4.88 22.11
N ILE A 66 -2.58 4.60 21.97
CA ILE A 66 -3.64 5.61 22.09
C ILE A 66 -4.33 5.31 23.41
N GLY A 67 -4.03 6.13 24.43
CA GLY A 67 -4.38 5.77 25.79
C GLY A 67 -3.62 4.51 26.19
N ARG A 68 -4.33 3.44 26.57
CA ARG A 68 -3.74 2.15 26.94
C ARG A 68 -3.80 1.11 25.84
N LYS A 69 -4.33 1.46 24.67
CA LYS A 69 -4.48 0.52 23.56
C LYS A 69 -3.32 0.63 22.60
N PRO A 70 -2.70 -0.49 22.23
CA PRO A 70 -1.70 -0.47 21.18
C PRO A 70 -2.35 -0.10 19.84
N ASN A 71 -1.64 0.68 19.06
CA ASN A 71 -2.07 1.12 17.74
C ASN A 71 -0.87 1.09 16.82
N THR A 72 -1.02 0.53 15.63
CA THR A 72 0.05 0.50 14.63
C THR A 72 -0.34 1.41 13.48
N GLN A 73 0.52 2.39 13.22
CA GLN A 73 0.39 3.28 12.08
C GLN A 73 1.31 2.83 10.96
N TYR A 74 0.86 3.04 9.73
CA TYR A 74 1.61 2.72 8.51
C TYR A 74 1.76 3.96 7.67
N PHE A 75 2.88 4.07 6.97
CA PHE A 75 3.15 5.18 6.07
C PHE A 75 3.98 4.72 4.89
N ILE A 76 3.80 5.41 3.76
CA ILE A 76 4.48 5.08 2.53
C ILE A 76 5.90 5.62 2.55
N THR A 77 6.86 4.84 2.02
CA THR A 77 8.26 5.29 1.87
C THR A 77 8.42 6.05 0.56
N GLU A 78 9.57 6.72 0.38
CA GLU A 78 9.91 7.33 -0.90
C GLU A 78 9.98 6.30 -2.02
N SER A 79 10.55 5.13 -1.72
CA SER A 79 10.58 4.00 -2.66
C SER A 79 9.18 3.56 -3.05
N GLY A 80 8.28 3.42 -2.07
CA GLY A 80 6.89 3.06 -2.32
C GLY A 80 6.17 4.09 -3.17
N LYS A 81 6.37 5.38 -2.88
CA LYS A 81 5.79 6.46 -3.68
C LYS A 81 6.23 6.39 -5.14
N ASP A 82 7.53 6.22 -5.36
CA ASP A 82 8.08 6.16 -6.72
C ASP A 82 7.56 4.95 -7.48
N CYS A 83 7.57 3.78 -6.86
CA CYS A 83 7.10 2.55 -7.50
C CYS A 83 5.60 2.61 -7.81
N PHE A 84 4.82 3.14 -6.88
CA PHE A 84 3.38 3.27 -7.08
C PHE A 84 3.05 4.27 -8.20
N ARG A 85 3.74 5.41 -8.23
CA ARG A 85 3.57 6.41 -9.29
C ARG A 85 3.90 5.83 -10.67
N LYS A 86 5.00 5.09 -10.79
CA LYS A 86 5.37 4.43 -12.04
C LYS A 86 4.31 3.43 -12.49
N HIS A 87 3.75 2.69 -11.56
CA HIS A 87 2.68 1.74 -11.84
C HIS A 87 1.43 2.45 -12.34
N LEU A 88 1.02 3.54 -11.68
CA LEU A 88 -0.14 4.33 -12.10
C LEU A 88 0.06 4.96 -13.48
N ASN A 89 1.28 5.44 -13.75
CA ASN A 89 1.60 5.99 -15.07
C ASN A 89 1.52 4.91 -16.16
N ALA A 90 1.95 3.70 -15.87
CA ALA A 90 1.85 2.58 -16.80
C ALA A 90 0.39 2.21 -17.08
N LEU A 91 -0.44 2.19 -16.03
CA LEU A 91 -1.89 1.96 -16.20
C LEU A 91 -2.53 3.04 -17.07
N GLU A 92 -2.18 4.30 -16.83
CA GLU A 92 -2.70 5.41 -17.62
C GLU A 92 -2.36 5.26 -19.11
N LYS A 93 -1.14 4.83 -19.41
CA LYS A 93 -0.71 4.59 -20.80
C LYS A 93 -1.51 3.48 -21.49
N LEU A 94 -2.02 2.52 -20.72
CA LEU A 94 -2.83 1.43 -21.28
C LEU A 94 -4.23 1.89 -21.69
N ILE A 95 -4.75 2.94 -21.06
CA ILE A 95 -6.11 3.40 -21.28
C ILE A 95 -6.21 4.71 -22.07
N ASN A 96 -5.08 5.29 -22.37
CA ASN A 96 -5.03 6.54 -23.18
C ASN A 96 -4.41 6.29 -24.55
#